data_69a5a9494a11dd8d246b721194e79ee0
#
_entry.id   69a5a9494a11dd8d246b721194e79ee0
#
_cell.length_a   1.000
_cell.length_b   1.000
_cell.length_c   1.000
_cell.angle_alpha   90.00
_cell.angle_beta   90.00
_cell.angle_gamma   90.00
#
_symmetry.space_group_name_H-M   'P 1'
#
loop_
_entity.id
_entity.type
_entity.pdbx_description
1 polymer ?
#
loop_
_entity_poly.entity_id
_entity_poly.type
_entity_poly.pdbx_seq_one_letter_code
_entity_poly.pdbx_strand_id
1 'polypeptide(L)'
;MERGSAIVIGAGVGGLATAIGLRRAGWAVRVLERRTELERYGTAFGLHPTAQDALDRLGLGAAVGARAVPYRGARIRRPDGTVLAALPLERIERRAGRPEILVSRPRLMDVLLAEVDRCGVSVEYGTAFGGPDGTGADLVVGADGINSAVRTGAFGERSAPREVGTVAWIGIAGFETGVYGETWGRGRFFGMTPVEPGRTNWYATVPEATGAEELRESFAGWHDPIPRILAETDPSTWIRYRMRHLYPALPAFVHGGRTALVGDAAHAMTPNLGQGACTALLDAEALARAVAAHGRGALPAALAAYDAERRRSAQWVALGSRTLHRFVTARRPALRDGLVRLLPA
;
A
#
# COMPACT_ATOMS: atom_id res chain seq x y z
N MET A 1 -23.84 -23.80 -8.13
CA MET A 1 -24.48 -22.60 -8.70
C MET A 1 -23.70 -21.38 -8.23
N GLU A 2 -23.36 -20.47 -9.14
CA GLU A 2 -22.69 -19.22 -8.80
C GLU A 2 -23.61 -18.31 -7.98
N ARG A 3 -23.06 -17.71 -6.92
CA ARG A 3 -23.84 -16.86 -5.99
C ARG A 3 -24.14 -15.46 -6.54
N GLY A 4 -23.48 -15.04 -7.59
CA GLY A 4 -23.60 -13.74 -8.26
C GLY A 4 -22.41 -13.47 -9.16
N SER A 5 -22.44 -12.34 -9.87
CA SER A 5 -21.37 -11.88 -10.75
C SER A 5 -20.72 -10.61 -10.21
N ALA A 6 -19.39 -10.55 -10.24
CA ALA A 6 -18.62 -9.38 -9.83
C ALA A 6 -17.61 -8.99 -10.90
N ILE A 7 -17.42 -7.70 -11.07
CA ILE A 7 -16.36 -7.12 -11.87
C ILE A 7 -15.45 -6.28 -10.98
N VAL A 8 -14.15 -6.56 -11.02
CA VAL A 8 -13.12 -5.83 -10.27
C VAL A 8 -12.34 -4.96 -11.24
N ILE A 9 -12.28 -3.67 -10.98
CA ILE A 9 -11.60 -2.70 -11.83
C ILE A 9 -10.23 -2.41 -11.23
N GLY A 10 -9.18 -2.89 -11.91
CA GLY A 10 -7.79 -2.77 -11.50
C GLY A 10 -7.20 -4.09 -10.96
N ALA A 11 -6.08 -4.51 -11.55
CA ALA A 11 -5.32 -5.70 -11.18
C ALA A 11 -4.14 -5.39 -10.24
N GLY A 12 -4.29 -4.39 -9.35
CA GLY A 12 -3.35 -4.14 -8.25
C GLY A 12 -3.54 -5.13 -7.09
N VAL A 13 -2.73 -4.97 -6.02
CA VAL A 13 -2.77 -5.85 -4.83
C VAL A 13 -4.20 -5.99 -4.27
N GLY A 14 -4.88 -4.86 -4.04
CA GLY A 14 -6.25 -4.88 -3.51
C GLY A 14 -7.26 -5.54 -4.47
N GLY A 15 -7.14 -5.28 -5.78
CA GLY A 15 -8.05 -5.84 -6.79
C GLY A 15 -7.90 -7.35 -6.93
N LEU A 16 -6.68 -7.86 -7.09
CA LEU A 16 -6.43 -9.30 -7.19
C LEU A 16 -6.83 -10.03 -5.90
N ALA A 17 -6.47 -9.48 -4.73
CA ALA A 17 -6.89 -10.05 -3.44
C ALA A 17 -8.42 -10.09 -3.29
N THR A 18 -9.13 -9.03 -3.72
CA THR A 18 -10.59 -8.98 -3.74
C THR A 18 -11.17 -10.03 -4.70
N ALA A 19 -10.62 -10.15 -5.91
CA ALA A 19 -11.07 -11.12 -6.89
C ALA A 19 -10.94 -12.57 -6.36
N ILE A 20 -9.81 -12.89 -5.72
CA ILE A 20 -9.59 -14.19 -5.06
C ILE A 20 -10.63 -14.43 -3.97
N GLY A 21 -10.84 -13.45 -3.09
CA GLY A 21 -11.80 -13.56 -1.98
C GLY A 21 -13.23 -13.77 -2.47
N LEU A 22 -13.70 -12.99 -3.44
CA LEU A 22 -15.02 -13.12 -4.04
C LEU A 22 -15.19 -14.45 -4.79
N ARG A 23 -14.18 -14.89 -5.52
CA ARG A 23 -14.20 -16.20 -6.19
C ARG A 23 -14.34 -17.35 -5.20
N ARG A 24 -13.62 -17.30 -4.09
CA ARG A 24 -13.73 -18.26 -2.98
C ARG A 24 -15.09 -18.21 -2.28
N ALA A 25 -15.74 -17.04 -2.28
CA ALA A 25 -17.11 -16.87 -1.82
C ALA A 25 -18.16 -17.43 -2.82
N GLY A 26 -17.73 -17.98 -3.96
CA GLY A 26 -18.57 -18.62 -4.97
C GLY A 26 -19.15 -17.67 -6.01
N TRP A 27 -18.57 -16.47 -6.17
CA TRP A 27 -18.99 -15.51 -7.20
C TRP A 27 -18.28 -15.76 -8.54
N ALA A 28 -18.95 -15.48 -9.64
CA ALA A 28 -18.31 -15.32 -10.95
C ALA A 28 -17.56 -13.99 -10.96
N VAL A 29 -16.24 -14.02 -11.20
CA VAL A 29 -15.41 -12.82 -11.09
C VAL A 29 -14.62 -12.59 -12.36
N ARG A 30 -14.63 -11.35 -12.85
CA ARG A 30 -13.73 -10.85 -13.89
C ARG A 30 -12.96 -9.65 -13.36
N VAL A 31 -11.72 -9.51 -13.79
CA VAL A 31 -10.87 -8.35 -13.46
C VAL A 31 -10.58 -7.58 -14.74
N LEU A 32 -10.82 -6.27 -14.75
CA LEU A 32 -10.42 -5.40 -15.86
C LEU A 32 -9.16 -4.63 -15.44
N GLU A 33 -8.12 -4.68 -16.27
CA GLU A 33 -6.89 -3.90 -16.09
C GLU A 33 -6.65 -3.05 -17.34
N ARG A 34 -6.53 -1.74 -17.17
CA ARG A 34 -6.31 -0.80 -18.28
C ARG A 34 -4.95 -0.92 -18.95
N ARG A 35 -3.94 -1.42 -18.23
CA ARG A 35 -2.60 -1.65 -18.76
C ARG A 35 -2.59 -2.95 -19.56
N THR A 36 -1.76 -3.00 -20.57
CA THR A 36 -1.55 -4.21 -21.37
C THR A 36 -0.72 -5.26 -20.63
N GLU A 37 0.05 -4.83 -19.62
CA GLU A 37 0.84 -5.69 -18.74
C GLU A 37 0.93 -5.08 -17.33
N LEU A 38 1.16 -5.91 -16.32
CA LEU A 38 1.33 -5.44 -14.96
C LEU A 38 2.79 -5.02 -14.71
N GLU A 39 2.94 -3.90 -14.02
CA GLU A 39 4.25 -3.46 -13.56
C GLU A 39 4.84 -4.47 -12.57
N ARG A 40 5.93 -5.11 -12.95
CA ARG A 40 6.69 -6.04 -12.11
C ARG A 40 7.87 -5.40 -11.39
N TYR A 41 7.98 -4.09 -11.46
CA TYR A 41 8.98 -3.32 -10.71
C TYR A 41 8.31 -2.61 -9.53
N GLY A 42 9.11 -2.24 -8.57
CA GLY A 42 8.64 -1.54 -7.38
C GLY A 42 9.31 -2.07 -6.13
N THR A 43 8.97 -1.44 -5.05
CA THR A 43 9.59 -1.54 -3.75
C THR A 43 9.06 -2.69 -2.92
N ALA A 44 9.52 -2.77 -1.68
CA ALA A 44 8.97 -3.68 -0.69
C ALA A 44 7.67 -3.11 -0.10
N PHE A 45 6.77 -4.01 0.24
CA PHE A 45 5.62 -3.74 1.11
C PHE A 45 5.91 -4.29 2.51
N GLY A 46 5.72 -3.45 3.52
CA GLY A 46 5.59 -3.90 4.90
C GLY A 46 4.21 -4.53 5.09
N LEU A 47 4.19 -5.77 5.57
CA LEU A 47 2.97 -6.48 5.90
C LEU A 47 2.86 -6.62 7.42
N HIS A 48 2.10 -5.72 8.01
CA HIS A 48 1.77 -5.75 9.42
C HIS A 48 1.02 -7.04 9.79
N PRO A 49 1.12 -7.58 11.01
CA PRO A 49 0.44 -8.79 11.43
C PRO A 49 -1.03 -8.90 11.04
N THR A 50 -1.80 -7.82 11.16
CA THR A 50 -3.23 -7.81 10.77
C THR A 50 -3.45 -8.05 9.27
N ALA A 51 -2.54 -7.56 8.40
CA ALA A 51 -2.60 -7.82 6.97
C ALA A 51 -2.19 -9.27 6.65
N GLN A 52 -1.25 -9.83 7.42
CA GLN A 52 -0.89 -11.25 7.32
C GLN A 52 -2.08 -12.14 7.72
N ASP A 53 -2.85 -11.77 8.76
CA ASP A 53 -4.08 -12.47 9.14
C ASP A 53 -5.14 -12.41 8.03
N ALA A 54 -5.27 -11.27 7.33
CA ALA A 54 -6.15 -11.17 6.16
C ALA A 54 -5.67 -12.07 5.02
N LEU A 55 -4.36 -12.13 4.76
CA LEU A 55 -3.78 -13.06 3.78
C LEU A 55 -4.02 -14.53 4.17
N ASP A 56 -3.91 -14.88 5.45
CA ASP A 56 -4.22 -16.23 5.94
C ASP A 56 -5.69 -16.60 5.66
N ARG A 57 -6.64 -15.69 5.96
CA ARG A 57 -8.07 -15.89 5.65
C ARG A 57 -8.35 -15.97 4.15
N LEU A 58 -7.60 -15.23 3.34
CA LEU A 58 -7.63 -15.34 1.89
C LEU A 58 -6.85 -16.58 1.36
N GLY A 59 -6.25 -17.40 2.24
CA GLY A 59 -5.49 -18.59 1.88
C GLY A 59 -4.18 -18.32 1.13
N LEU A 60 -3.60 -17.13 1.33
CA LEU A 60 -2.39 -16.65 0.67
C LEU A 60 -1.19 -16.56 1.63
N GLY A 61 -1.45 -16.64 2.94
CA GLY A 61 -0.45 -16.35 3.98
C GLY A 61 0.81 -17.19 3.86
N ALA A 62 0.71 -18.51 3.69
CA ALA A 62 1.86 -19.38 3.55
C ALA A 62 2.72 -19.05 2.31
N ALA A 63 2.07 -18.79 1.15
CA ALA A 63 2.76 -18.49 -0.10
C ALA A 63 3.46 -17.13 -0.06
N VAL A 64 2.88 -16.13 0.60
CA VAL A 64 3.47 -14.81 0.81
C VAL A 64 4.59 -14.89 1.84
N GLY A 65 4.36 -15.58 2.97
CA GLY A 65 5.35 -15.76 4.04
C GLY A 65 6.64 -16.42 3.55
N ALA A 66 6.54 -17.42 2.65
CA ALA A 66 7.69 -18.08 2.05
C ALA A 66 8.58 -17.17 1.16
N ARG A 67 8.07 -15.98 0.79
CA ARG A 67 8.74 -15.01 -0.08
C ARG A 67 9.11 -13.71 0.63
N ALA A 68 8.77 -13.60 1.89
CA ALA A 68 8.97 -12.40 2.70
C ALA A 68 10.18 -12.56 3.64
N VAL A 69 10.68 -11.43 4.13
CA VAL A 69 11.72 -11.37 5.16
C VAL A 69 11.19 -10.66 6.41
N PRO A 70 11.57 -11.08 7.61
CA PRO A 70 11.14 -10.40 8.83
C PRO A 70 11.79 -9.01 8.93
N TYR A 71 11.02 -8.04 9.43
CA TYR A 71 11.49 -6.68 9.67
C TYR A 71 11.73 -6.46 11.16
N ARG A 72 12.98 -6.30 11.52
CA ARG A 72 13.45 -6.12 12.91
C ARG A 72 14.58 -5.11 12.97
N GLY A 73 14.85 -4.59 14.16
CA GLY A 73 16.01 -3.76 14.43
C GLY A 73 16.01 -2.38 13.78
N ALA A 74 14.88 -1.92 13.28
CA ALA A 74 14.77 -0.64 12.59
C ALA A 74 14.81 0.54 13.57
N ARG A 75 15.48 1.61 13.16
CA ARG A 75 15.71 2.79 14.00
C ARG A 75 15.44 4.08 13.25
N ILE A 76 15.03 5.09 13.98
CA ILE A 76 14.96 6.47 13.50
C ILE A 76 16.27 7.16 13.84
N ARG A 77 16.89 7.81 12.85
CA ARG A 77 18.19 8.49 12.97
C ARG A 77 18.13 9.93 12.51
N ARG A 78 19.14 10.69 12.87
CA ARG A 78 19.49 11.98 12.28
C ARG A 78 20.40 11.80 11.07
N PRO A 79 20.59 12.86 10.24
CA PRO A 79 21.54 12.86 9.13
C PRO A 79 22.98 12.49 9.49
N ASP A 80 23.41 12.79 10.70
CA ASP A 80 24.73 12.44 11.25
C ASP A 80 24.83 10.97 11.76
N GLY A 81 23.76 10.18 11.63
CA GLY A 81 23.69 8.80 12.09
C GLY A 81 23.24 8.63 13.54
N THR A 82 23.13 9.70 14.32
CA THR A 82 22.68 9.64 15.72
C THR A 82 21.30 9.01 15.82
N VAL A 83 21.15 7.95 16.60
CA VAL A 83 19.87 7.27 16.86
C VAL A 83 18.98 8.15 17.74
N LEU A 84 17.75 8.36 17.29
CA LEU A 84 16.70 9.07 18.02
C LEU A 84 15.78 8.12 18.78
N ALA A 85 15.33 7.05 18.11
CA ALA A 85 14.44 6.03 18.68
C ALA A 85 14.56 4.71 17.90
N ALA A 86 14.12 3.62 18.53
CA ALA A 86 13.82 2.36 17.83
C ALA A 86 12.38 2.38 17.30
N LEU A 87 12.13 1.74 16.16
CA LEU A 87 10.76 1.43 15.76
C LEU A 87 10.22 0.28 16.63
N PRO A 88 8.95 0.30 17.05
CA PRO A 88 8.41 -0.65 18.03
C PRO A 88 8.10 -2.04 17.43
N LEU A 89 8.95 -2.55 16.52
CA LEU A 89 8.70 -3.77 15.75
C LEU A 89 8.67 -5.00 16.66
N GLU A 90 9.58 -5.12 17.61
CA GLU A 90 9.63 -6.25 18.54
C GLU A 90 8.45 -6.23 19.52
N ARG A 91 7.92 -5.04 19.85
CA ARG A 91 6.70 -4.91 20.64
C ARG A 91 5.46 -5.34 19.84
N ILE A 92 5.42 -5.03 18.55
CA ILE A 92 4.38 -5.48 17.63
C ILE A 92 4.43 -7.01 17.54
N GLU A 93 5.61 -7.58 17.30
CA GLU A 93 5.82 -9.03 17.23
C GLU A 93 5.37 -9.74 18.51
N ARG A 94 5.80 -9.27 19.68
CA ARG A 94 5.35 -9.86 20.97
C ARG A 94 3.86 -9.82 21.18
N ARG A 95 3.18 -8.75 20.74
CA ARG A 95 1.71 -8.63 20.90
C ARG A 95 0.92 -9.47 19.92
N ALA A 96 1.41 -9.59 18.70
CA ALA A 96 0.72 -10.27 17.60
C ALA A 96 1.14 -11.75 17.45
N GLY A 97 2.22 -12.19 18.12
CA GLY A 97 2.78 -13.53 17.98
C GLY A 97 3.52 -13.77 16.65
N ARG A 98 3.66 -12.72 15.83
CA ARG A 98 4.35 -12.77 14.53
C ARG A 98 4.98 -11.43 14.19
N PRO A 99 6.16 -11.41 13.51
CA PRO A 99 6.82 -10.16 13.13
C PRO A 99 6.07 -9.44 12.01
N GLU A 100 6.34 -8.16 11.86
CA GLU A 100 6.13 -7.49 10.58
C GLU A 100 7.07 -8.11 9.55
N ILE A 101 6.59 -8.36 8.35
CA ILE A 101 7.39 -8.92 7.25
C ILE A 101 7.42 -7.97 6.06
N LEU A 102 8.48 -8.05 5.29
CA LEU A 102 8.64 -7.30 4.05
C LEU A 102 8.65 -8.25 2.87
N VAL A 103 7.91 -7.92 1.84
CA VAL A 103 7.86 -8.66 0.59
C VAL A 103 8.02 -7.68 -0.57
N SER A 104 8.84 -8.03 -1.57
CA SER A 104 8.93 -7.20 -2.77
C SER A 104 7.60 -7.22 -3.55
N ARG A 105 7.27 -6.08 -4.18
CA ARG A 105 6.05 -5.97 -4.98
C ARG A 105 5.95 -7.07 -6.04
N PRO A 106 7.00 -7.37 -6.85
CA PRO A 106 6.94 -8.47 -7.80
C PRO A 106 6.57 -9.80 -7.17
N ARG A 107 7.19 -10.17 -6.05
CA ARG A 107 6.92 -11.45 -5.36
C ARG A 107 5.50 -11.56 -4.82
N LEU A 108 4.96 -10.45 -4.28
CA LEU A 108 3.56 -10.41 -3.84
C LEU A 108 2.61 -10.54 -5.04
N MET A 109 2.89 -9.83 -6.13
CA MET A 109 2.10 -9.89 -7.35
C MET A 109 2.12 -11.30 -7.98
N ASP A 110 3.28 -11.96 -8.00
CA ASP A 110 3.40 -13.35 -8.51
C ASP A 110 2.53 -14.32 -7.70
N VAL A 111 2.47 -14.18 -6.37
CA VAL A 111 1.57 -15.00 -5.53
C VAL A 111 0.10 -14.73 -5.86
N LEU A 112 -0.28 -13.46 -5.97
CA LEU A 112 -1.66 -13.08 -6.27
C LEU A 112 -2.09 -13.56 -7.66
N LEU A 113 -1.26 -13.38 -8.68
CA LEU A 113 -1.55 -13.80 -10.06
C LEU A 113 -1.65 -15.34 -10.17
N ALA A 114 -0.73 -16.07 -9.55
CA ALA A 114 -0.79 -17.53 -9.53
C ALA A 114 -2.08 -18.04 -8.88
N GLU A 115 -2.56 -17.38 -7.82
CA GLU A 115 -3.81 -17.77 -7.17
C GLU A 115 -5.05 -17.35 -8.00
N VAL A 116 -5.01 -16.20 -8.67
CA VAL A 116 -6.06 -15.75 -9.61
C VAL A 116 -6.24 -16.78 -10.72
N ASP A 117 -5.14 -17.24 -11.33
CA ASP A 117 -5.13 -18.28 -12.35
C ASP A 117 -5.67 -19.62 -11.80
N ARG A 118 -5.18 -20.05 -10.64
CA ARG A 118 -5.66 -21.27 -9.97
C ARG A 118 -7.15 -21.27 -9.66
N CYS A 119 -7.70 -20.09 -9.33
CA CYS A 119 -9.13 -19.92 -9.07
C CYS A 119 -9.98 -19.79 -10.36
N GLY A 120 -9.36 -19.73 -11.53
CA GLY A 120 -10.03 -19.53 -12.81
C GLY A 120 -10.68 -18.15 -12.95
N VAL A 121 -10.05 -17.11 -12.38
CA VAL A 121 -10.49 -15.73 -12.55
C VAL A 121 -9.89 -15.14 -13.82
N SER A 122 -10.72 -14.62 -14.71
CA SER A 122 -10.27 -13.93 -15.93
C SER A 122 -9.74 -12.55 -15.63
N VAL A 123 -8.53 -12.22 -16.13
CA VAL A 123 -7.97 -10.87 -16.12
C VAL A 123 -7.90 -10.34 -17.54
N GLU A 124 -8.67 -9.30 -17.82
CA GLU A 124 -8.77 -8.66 -19.14
C GLU A 124 -7.85 -7.43 -19.18
N TYR A 125 -6.67 -7.61 -19.75
CA TYR A 125 -5.69 -6.53 -19.90
C TYR A 125 -6.04 -5.59 -21.05
N GLY A 126 -5.52 -4.36 -21.02
CA GLY A 126 -5.80 -3.33 -22.03
C GLY A 126 -7.24 -2.82 -21.99
N THR A 127 -8.01 -3.17 -20.96
CA THR A 127 -9.44 -2.88 -20.86
C THR A 127 -9.71 -1.79 -19.82
N ALA A 128 -10.11 -0.61 -20.28
CA ALA A 128 -10.49 0.50 -19.41
C ALA A 128 -11.95 0.34 -18.94
N PHE A 129 -12.22 0.83 -17.72
CA PHE A 129 -13.59 0.87 -17.20
C PHE A 129 -14.42 1.96 -17.90
N GLY A 130 -15.49 1.55 -18.59
CA GLY A 130 -16.38 2.43 -19.34
C GLY A 130 -17.62 2.92 -18.57
N GLY A 131 -17.70 2.62 -17.26
CA GLY A 131 -18.83 2.96 -16.41
C GLY A 131 -19.58 1.74 -15.87
N PRO A 132 -20.38 1.90 -14.80
CA PRO A 132 -21.06 0.79 -14.15
C PRO A 132 -22.19 0.16 -14.99
N ASP A 133 -22.83 0.93 -15.84
CA ASP A 133 -24.06 0.50 -16.53
C ASP A 133 -23.81 -0.51 -17.66
N GLY A 134 -22.60 -0.56 -18.21
CA GLY A 134 -22.21 -1.51 -19.26
C GLY A 134 -21.69 -2.86 -18.77
N THR A 135 -21.55 -3.07 -17.46
CA THR A 135 -20.86 -4.27 -16.94
C THR A 135 -21.75 -5.51 -16.84
N GLY A 136 -23.05 -5.35 -16.69
CA GLY A 136 -23.99 -6.45 -16.44
C GLY A 136 -23.74 -7.23 -15.13
N ALA A 137 -22.77 -6.81 -14.31
CA ALA A 137 -22.39 -7.48 -13.06
C ALA A 137 -23.30 -7.03 -11.90
N ASP A 138 -23.54 -7.94 -10.93
CA ASP A 138 -24.28 -7.62 -9.72
C ASP A 138 -23.47 -6.69 -8.80
N LEU A 139 -22.15 -6.89 -8.74
CA LEU A 139 -21.19 -6.13 -7.92
C LEU A 139 -20.09 -5.52 -8.79
N VAL A 140 -19.84 -4.23 -8.63
CA VAL A 140 -18.69 -3.51 -9.20
C VAL A 140 -17.73 -3.14 -8.08
N VAL A 141 -16.47 -3.56 -8.18
CA VAL A 141 -15.43 -3.21 -7.22
C VAL A 141 -14.41 -2.29 -7.87
N GLY A 142 -14.32 -1.05 -7.39
CA GLY A 142 -13.26 -0.11 -7.77
C GLY A 142 -11.98 -0.37 -6.98
N ALA A 143 -10.99 -0.94 -7.64
CA ALA A 143 -9.63 -1.19 -7.15
C ALA A 143 -8.58 -0.52 -8.06
N ASP A 144 -9.00 0.51 -8.78
CA ASP A 144 -8.30 1.19 -9.86
C ASP A 144 -7.36 2.30 -9.37
N GLY A 145 -7.02 2.25 -8.09
CA GLY A 145 -5.94 3.02 -7.49
C GLY A 145 -6.28 4.49 -7.25
N ILE A 146 -5.24 5.28 -7.02
CA ILE A 146 -5.40 6.68 -6.61
C ILE A 146 -6.16 7.55 -7.62
N ASN A 147 -6.10 7.22 -8.91
CA ASN A 147 -6.82 7.92 -9.99
C ASN A 147 -8.15 7.22 -10.36
N SER A 148 -8.82 6.62 -9.41
CA SER A 148 -10.00 5.79 -9.60
C SER A 148 -11.11 6.49 -10.39
N ALA A 149 -11.45 5.90 -11.53
CA ALA A 149 -12.60 6.28 -12.34
C ALA A 149 -13.92 5.84 -11.67
N VAL A 150 -13.90 4.68 -11.00
CA VAL A 150 -15.07 4.18 -10.25
C VAL A 150 -15.43 5.16 -9.13
N ARG A 151 -14.44 5.63 -8.36
CA ARG A 151 -14.64 6.65 -7.33
C ARG A 151 -15.20 7.95 -7.91
N THR A 152 -14.58 8.45 -8.98
CA THR A 152 -15.02 9.71 -9.62
C THR A 152 -16.45 9.59 -10.15
N GLY A 153 -16.81 8.46 -10.75
CA GLY A 153 -18.18 8.21 -11.20
C GLY A 153 -19.19 8.16 -10.05
N ALA A 154 -18.81 7.61 -8.89
CA ALA A 154 -19.68 7.48 -7.73
C ALA A 154 -19.81 8.78 -6.89
N PHE A 155 -18.72 9.54 -6.73
CA PHE A 155 -18.63 10.66 -5.78
C PHE A 155 -18.27 12.00 -6.44
N GLY A 156 -18.10 12.03 -7.76
CA GLY A 156 -17.78 13.22 -8.54
C GLY A 156 -16.33 13.70 -8.40
N GLU A 157 -15.98 14.76 -9.13
CA GLU A 157 -14.63 15.33 -9.21
C GLU A 157 -14.09 15.85 -7.86
N ARG A 158 -14.96 16.16 -6.91
CA ARG A 158 -14.53 16.56 -5.55
C ARG A 158 -13.80 15.46 -4.79
N SER A 159 -13.92 14.22 -5.25
CA SER A 159 -13.19 13.06 -4.72
C SER A 159 -11.78 12.88 -5.32
N ALA A 160 -11.31 13.81 -6.15
CA ALA A 160 -9.99 13.75 -6.74
C ALA A 160 -8.87 13.82 -5.68
N PRO A 161 -7.75 13.08 -5.87
CA PRO A 161 -6.62 13.12 -4.94
C PRO A 161 -5.91 14.47 -4.99
N ARG A 162 -5.30 14.86 -3.86
CA ARG A 162 -4.55 16.11 -3.71
C ARG A 162 -3.06 15.84 -3.54
N GLU A 163 -2.22 16.71 -4.07
CA GLU A 163 -0.79 16.67 -3.86
C GLU A 163 -0.41 17.12 -2.44
N VAL A 164 0.67 16.57 -1.90
CA VAL A 164 1.19 16.95 -0.58
C VAL A 164 2.45 17.82 -0.66
N GLY A 165 2.86 18.23 -1.86
CA GLY A 165 4.01 19.11 -2.08
C GLY A 165 5.38 18.44 -1.85
N THR A 166 5.45 17.12 -2.00
CA THR A 166 6.68 16.34 -1.87
C THR A 166 6.79 15.29 -2.98
N VAL A 167 8.02 14.96 -3.32
CA VAL A 167 8.38 13.93 -4.30
C VAL A 167 8.99 12.76 -3.55
N ALA A 168 8.55 11.56 -3.90
CA ALA A 168 9.15 10.32 -3.44
C ALA A 168 10.02 9.71 -4.54
N TRP A 169 11.17 9.22 -4.12
CA TRP A 169 12.08 8.39 -4.90
C TRP A 169 12.22 7.04 -4.22
N ILE A 170 12.24 5.99 -4.99
CA ILE A 170 12.35 4.62 -4.48
C ILE A 170 13.21 3.78 -5.39
N GLY A 171 13.95 2.84 -4.80
CA GLY A 171 14.81 1.93 -5.55
C GLY A 171 15.28 0.75 -4.69
N ILE A 172 16.09 -0.09 -5.31
CA ILE A 172 16.66 -1.27 -4.66
C ILE A 172 18.17 -1.25 -4.85
N ALA A 173 18.92 -1.32 -3.75
CA ALA A 173 20.36 -1.55 -3.78
C ALA A 173 20.66 -3.05 -3.88
N GLY A 174 21.64 -3.43 -4.72
CA GLY A 174 22.09 -4.79 -4.92
C GLY A 174 23.00 -5.32 -3.80
N PHE A 175 22.90 -4.74 -2.58
CA PHE A 175 23.66 -5.16 -1.41
C PHE A 175 22.85 -4.93 -0.14
N GLU A 176 23.19 -5.65 0.91
CA GLU A 176 22.62 -5.45 2.24
C GLU A 176 23.36 -4.31 2.95
N THR A 177 22.59 -3.35 3.46
CA THR A 177 23.17 -2.22 4.20
C THR A 177 23.45 -2.54 5.66
N GLY A 178 22.75 -3.52 6.23
CA GLY A 178 22.80 -3.81 7.68
C GLY A 178 22.21 -2.70 8.56
N VAL A 179 21.78 -1.59 7.94
CA VAL A 179 21.20 -0.43 8.62
C VAL A 179 19.78 -0.22 8.10
N TYR A 180 18.79 -0.41 8.98
CA TYR A 180 17.38 -0.31 8.61
C TYR A 180 16.65 0.75 9.43
N GLY A 181 15.53 1.22 8.90
CA GLY A 181 14.69 2.26 9.45
C GLY A 181 14.77 3.55 8.66
N GLU A 182 14.59 4.67 9.31
CA GLU A 182 14.50 5.97 8.65
C GLU A 182 15.51 6.98 9.22
N THR A 183 16.01 7.84 8.35
CA THR A 183 16.84 8.99 8.72
C THR A 183 16.09 10.26 8.39
N TRP A 184 15.82 11.10 9.36
CA TRP A 184 14.96 12.28 9.26
C TRP A 184 15.79 13.57 9.30
N GLY A 185 15.80 14.31 8.19
CA GLY A 185 16.42 15.62 8.06
C GLY A 185 15.41 16.77 8.08
N ARG A 186 15.86 17.93 7.64
CA ARG A 186 15.03 19.12 7.50
C ARG A 186 14.22 19.05 6.19
N GLY A 187 12.92 18.81 6.28
CA GLY A 187 12.03 18.76 5.11
C GLY A 187 12.20 17.53 4.21
N ARG A 188 13.04 16.59 4.60
CA ARG A 188 13.32 15.37 3.82
C ARG A 188 13.66 14.19 4.72
N PHE A 189 13.49 12.98 4.21
CA PHE A 189 13.93 11.79 4.90
C PHE A 189 14.38 10.71 3.92
N PHE A 190 15.14 9.74 4.44
CA PHE A 190 15.58 8.57 3.71
C PHE A 190 15.29 7.32 4.53
N GLY A 191 14.70 6.30 3.93
CA GLY A 191 14.39 5.03 4.58
C GLY A 191 15.07 3.86 3.90
N MET A 192 15.39 2.85 4.70
CA MET A 192 16.02 1.60 4.26
C MET A 192 15.32 0.43 4.94
N THR A 193 14.98 -0.58 4.16
CA THR A 193 14.38 -1.81 4.66
C THR A 193 15.02 -3.02 3.98
N PRO A 194 15.11 -4.18 4.64
CA PRO A 194 15.43 -5.41 3.92
C PRO A 194 14.32 -5.68 2.89
N VAL A 195 14.63 -6.40 1.83
CA VAL A 195 13.64 -6.81 0.83
C VAL A 195 13.80 -8.25 0.41
N GLU A 196 15.03 -8.66 0.20
CA GLU A 196 15.47 -10.00 -0.18
C GLU A 196 16.92 -10.20 0.30
N PRO A 197 17.38 -11.44 0.49
CA PRO A 197 18.78 -11.68 0.79
C PRO A 197 19.71 -11.00 -0.22
N GLY A 198 20.72 -10.29 0.27
CA GLY A 198 21.66 -9.54 -0.56
C GLY A 198 21.12 -8.23 -1.13
N ARG A 199 19.92 -7.75 -0.73
CA ARG A 199 19.30 -6.55 -1.31
C ARG A 199 18.65 -5.67 -0.27
N THR A 200 18.75 -4.36 -0.46
CA THR A 200 18.11 -3.35 0.39
C THR A 200 17.14 -2.51 -0.45
N ASN A 201 15.89 -2.44 -0.02
CA ASN A 201 14.94 -1.46 -0.53
C ASN A 201 15.22 -0.11 0.12
N TRP A 202 15.25 0.95 -0.66
CA TRP A 202 15.38 2.31 -0.15
C TRP A 202 14.27 3.22 -0.71
N TYR A 203 13.94 4.24 0.07
CA TYR A 203 13.00 5.29 -0.32
C TYR A 203 13.45 6.63 0.24
N ALA A 204 13.26 7.68 -0.52
CA ALA A 204 13.60 9.04 -0.15
C ALA A 204 12.41 9.96 -0.41
N THR A 205 12.23 10.95 0.46
CA THR A 205 11.24 12.01 0.25
C THR A 205 11.93 13.35 0.32
N VAL A 206 11.71 14.18 -0.70
CA VAL A 206 12.27 15.52 -0.83
C VAL A 206 11.18 16.51 -1.21
N PRO A 207 11.30 17.79 -0.84
CA PRO A 207 10.32 18.81 -1.21
C PRO A 207 10.16 18.92 -2.74
N GLU A 208 11.28 18.94 -3.45
CA GLU A 208 11.35 18.93 -4.89
C GLU A 208 12.74 18.45 -5.31
N ALA A 209 12.79 17.52 -6.24
CA ALA A 209 14.00 17.13 -6.92
C ALA A 209 13.61 16.72 -8.33
N THR A 210 14.22 17.30 -9.31
CA THR A 210 13.88 17.09 -10.72
C THR A 210 14.60 15.92 -11.32
N GLY A 211 15.81 15.60 -10.83
CA GLY A 211 16.67 14.56 -11.34
C GLY A 211 17.42 13.77 -10.28
N ALA A 212 18.14 12.74 -10.73
CA ALA A 212 18.91 11.85 -9.86
C ALA A 212 20.10 12.60 -9.20
N GLU A 213 20.71 13.56 -9.89
CA GLU A 213 21.83 14.32 -9.34
C GLU A 213 21.40 15.22 -8.19
N GLU A 214 20.31 15.96 -8.35
CA GLU A 214 19.72 16.76 -7.28
C GLU A 214 19.33 15.89 -6.05
N LEU A 215 18.90 14.64 -6.29
CA LEU A 215 18.65 13.70 -5.20
C LEU A 215 19.95 13.34 -4.48
N ARG A 216 21.04 13.02 -5.20
CA ARG A 216 22.34 12.71 -4.63
C ARG A 216 22.87 13.87 -3.78
N GLU A 217 22.86 15.09 -4.33
CA GLU A 217 23.24 16.30 -3.61
C GLU A 217 22.44 16.51 -2.32
N SER A 218 21.15 16.21 -2.36
CA SER A 218 20.24 16.34 -1.22
C SER A 218 20.66 15.48 -0.02
N PHE A 219 21.41 14.40 -0.25
CA PHE A 219 21.80 13.43 0.79
C PHE A 219 23.33 13.24 0.90
N ALA A 220 24.15 13.99 0.16
CA ALA A 220 25.61 13.82 0.10
C ALA A 220 26.29 13.89 1.47
N GLY A 221 25.81 14.75 2.39
CA GLY A 221 26.37 14.90 3.73
C GLY A 221 25.72 14.03 4.81
N TRP A 222 24.93 13.01 4.39
CA TRP A 222 24.27 12.12 5.36
C TRP A 222 25.16 10.92 5.71
N HIS A 223 24.86 10.24 6.80
CA HIS A 223 25.62 9.07 7.25
C HIS A 223 25.54 7.90 6.26
N ASP A 224 26.58 7.08 6.28
CA ASP A 224 26.55 5.80 5.55
C ASP A 224 25.41 4.88 6.06
N PRO A 225 24.77 4.11 5.18
CA PRO A 225 25.14 3.88 3.77
C PRO A 225 24.35 4.73 2.76
N ILE A 226 23.73 5.84 3.16
CA ILE A 226 22.81 6.62 2.29
C ILE A 226 23.50 7.15 1.03
N PRO A 227 24.64 7.87 1.12
CA PRO A 227 25.35 8.35 -0.08
C PRO A 227 25.82 7.18 -0.97
N ARG A 228 26.27 6.09 -0.36
CA ARG A 228 26.72 4.88 -1.06
C ARG A 228 25.57 4.25 -1.86
N ILE A 229 24.38 4.11 -1.30
CA ILE A 229 23.19 3.62 -2.03
C ILE A 229 22.94 4.43 -3.27
N LEU A 230 22.92 5.75 -3.16
CA LEU A 230 22.65 6.65 -4.29
C LEU A 230 23.78 6.69 -5.32
N ALA A 231 25.02 6.38 -4.92
CA ALA A 231 26.16 6.30 -5.82
C ALA A 231 26.22 4.97 -6.59
N GLU A 232 25.95 3.85 -5.91
CA GLU A 232 26.14 2.50 -6.46
C GLU A 232 24.88 1.93 -7.14
N THR A 233 23.72 2.62 -7.08
CA THR A 233 22.49 2.18 -7.77
C THR A 233 22.28 2.93 -9.08
N ASP A 234 21.78 2.22 -10.09
CA ASP A 234 21.48 2.79 -11.40
C ASP A 234 20.23 3.67 -11.35
N PRO A 235 20.36 4.99 -11.62
CA PRO A 235 19.24 5.92 -11.60
C PRO A 235 18.11 5.57 -12.58
N SER A 236 18.40 4.84 -13.66
CA SER A 236 17.39 4.42 -14.64
C SER A 236 16.37 3.44 -14.05
N THR A 237 16.74 2.78 -12.95
CA THR A 237 15.87 1.84 -12.22
C THR A 237 15.07 2.52 -11.10
N TRP A 238 15.33 3.79 -10.81
CA TRP A 238 14.65 4.51 -9.74
C TRP A 238 13.26 4.94 -10.18
N ILE A 239 12.31 4.82 -9.29
CA ILE A 239 10.94 5.26 -9.50
C ILE A 239 10.76 6.60 -8.80
N ARG A 240 10.26 7.59 -9.54
CA ARG A 240 9.95 8.93 -9.04
C ARG A 240 8.46 9.21 -9.18
N TYR A 241 7.82 9.68 -8.11
CA TYR A 241 6.44 10.13 -8.19
C TYR A 241 6.13 11.28 -7.24
N ARG A 242 5.20 12.16 -7.64
CA ARG A 242 4.62 13.17 -6.74
C ARG A 242 3.69 12.49 -5.76
N MET A 243 3.90 12.74 -4.47
CA MET A 243 3.07 12.15 -3.44
C MET A 243 1.70 12.81 -3.41
N ARG A 244 0.67 12.00 -3.38
CA ARG A 244 -0.73 12.43 -3.34
C ARG A 244 -1.49 11.61 -2.31
N HIS A 245 -2.62 12.13 -1.87
CA HIS A 245 -3.52 11.44 -0.96
C HIS A 245 -4.97 11.83 -1.24
N LEU A 246 -5.89 11.02 -0.77
CA LEU A 246 -7.31 11.33 -0.83
C LEU A 246 -7.71 12.20 0.37
N TYR A 247 -8.09 13.46 0.08
CA TYR A 247 -8.54 14.40 1.09
C TYR A 247 -9.46 15.47 0.47
N PRO A 248 -10.64 15.76 1.07
CA PRO A 248 -11.19 15.12 2.27
C PRO A 248 -11.46 13.62 2.09
N ALA A 249 -11.62 12.90 3.21
CA ALA A 249 -11.97 11.49 3.19
C ALA A 249 -13.37 11.29 2.59
N LEU A 250 -13.59 10.14 1.94
CA LEU A 250 -14.88 9.81 1.34
C LEU A 250 -15.97 9.63 2.41
N PRO A 251 -17.22 10.02 2.12
CA PRO A 251 -18.36 9.82 3.02
C PRO A 251 -18.72 8.32 3.16
N ALA A 252 -18.45 7.52 2.13
CA ALA A 252 -18.69 6.08 2.09
C ALA A 252 -17.67 5.39 1.16
N PHE A 253 -17.44 4.09 1.37
CA PHE A 253 -16.68 3.23 0.44
C PHE A 253 -17.61 2.44 -0.49
N VAL A 254 -18.89 2.69 -0.40
CA VAL A 254 -19.93 2.01 -1.20
C VAL A 254 -20.88 3.03 -1.83
N HIS A 255 -21.45 2.66 -2.97
CA HIS A 255 -22.39 3.51 -3.70
C HIS A 255 -23.46 2.70 -4.43
N GLY A 256 -24.70 3.22 -4.45
CA GLY A 256 -25.81 2.67 -5.22
C GLY A 256 -26.18 1.20 -4.93
N GLY A 257 -25.79 0.68 -3.74
CA GLY A 257 -26.09 -0.69 -3.32
C GLY A 257 -25.39 -1.80 -4.14
N ARG A 258 -24.53 -1.45 -5.10
CA ARG A 258 -23.83 -2.40 -6.00
C ARG A 258 -22.35 -2.08 -6.24
N THR A 259 -21.85 -0.94 -5.78
CA THR A 259 -20.46 -0.54 -5.99
C THR A 259 -19.73 -0.49 -4.65
N ALA A 260 -18.52 -1.06 -4.59
CA ALA A 260 -17.58 -0.94 -3.48
C ALA A 260 -16.23 -0.41 -3.97
N LEU A 261 -15.54 0.37 -3.14
CA LEU A 261 -14.18 0.83 -3.37
C LEU A 261 -13.22 0.14 -2.38
N VAL A 262 -12.04 -0.28 -2.85
CA VAL A 262 -11.00 -0.89 -2.03
C VAL A 262 -9.63 -0.25 -2.29
N GLY A 263 -8.77 -0.26 -1.30
CA GLY A 263 -7.40 0.25 -1.40
C GLY A 263 -7.35 1.74 -1.76
N ASP A 264 -6.41 2.13 -2.60
CA ASP A 264 -6.20 3.55 -2.97
C ASP A 264 -7.39 4.19 -3.67
N ALA A 265 -8.29 3.41 -4.26
CA ALA A 265 -9.54 3.94 -4.79
C ALA A 265 -10.44 4.49 -3.67
N ALA A 266 -10.38 3.90 -2.47
CA ALA A 266 -11.18 4.28 -1.32
C ALA A 266 -10.46 5.27 -0.37
N HIS A 267 -9.14 5.10 -0.17
CA HIS A 267 -8.42 5.79 0.92
C HIS A 267 -6.95 6.05 0.62
N ALA A 268 -6.59 6.39 -0.63
CA ALA A 268 -5.20 6.71 -0.99
C ALA A 268 -4.52 7.61 0.05
N MET A 269 -3.36 7.21 0.52
CA MET A 269 -2.64 7.84 1.62
C MET A 269 -1.17 8.07 1.28
N THR A 270 -0.50 8.95 2.05
CA THR A 270 0.95 9.07 2.00
C THR A 270 1.61 7.78 2.50
N PRO A 271 2.83 7.40 2.04
CA PRO A 271 3.43 6.10 2.36
C PRO A 271 4.04 6.01 3.77
N ASN A 272 3.99 7.07 4.57
CA ASN A 272 4.77 7.23 5.81
C ASN A 272 4.48 6.17 6.90
N LEU A 273 3.30 5.57 6.92
CA LEU A 273 3.02 4.43 7.81
C LEU A 273 3.27 3.06 7.16
N GLY A 274 3.60 3.01 5.86
CA GLY A 274 3.77 1.73 5.15
C GLY A 274 2.48 0.89 5.02
N GLN A 275 1.29 1.46 5.33
CA GLN A 275 0.05 0.71 5.54
C GLN A 275 -0.89 0.65 4.31
N GLY A 276 -0.50 1.22 3.15
CA GLY A 276 -1.38 1.25 1.98
C GLY A 276 -1.79 -0.14 1.48
N ALA A 277 -0.81 -1.00 1.24
CA ALA A 277 -1.06 -2.38 0.82
C ALA A 277 -1.76 -3.21 1.92
N CYS A 278 -1.37 -3.03 3.19
CA CYS A 278 -2.03 -3.68 4.32
C CYS A 278 -3.53 -3.35 4.37
N THR A 279 -3.86 -2.07 4.25
CA THR A 279 -5.25 -1.60 4.30
C THR A 279 -6.05 -2.15 3.11
N ALA A 280 -5.45 -2.21 1.91
CA ALA A 280 -6.09 -2.80 0.72
C ALA A 280 -6.36 -4.31 0.88
N LEU A 281 -5.45 -5.07 1.51
CA LEU A 281 -5.64 -6.50 1.81
C LEU A 281 -6.75 -6.72 2.84
N LEU A 282 -6.81 -5.88 3.87
CA LEU A 282 -7.88 -5.88 4.86
C LEU A 282 -9.24 -5.55 4.23
N ASP A 283 -9.29 -4.62 3.28
CA ASP A 283 -10.52 -4.29 2.54
C ASP A 283 -10.98 -5.47 1.70
N ALA A 284 -10.06 -6.11 0.98
CA ALA A 284 -10.34 -7.26 0.13
C ALA A 284 -10.96 -8.42 0.93
N GLU A 285 -10.36 -8.75 2.07
CA GLU A 285 -10.85 -9.78 2.97
C GLU A 285 -12.22 -9.43 3.56
N ALA A 286 -12.39 -8.21 4.08
CA ALA A 286 -13.62 -7.77 4.70
C ALA A 286 -14.79 -7.74 3.69
N LEU A 287 -14.56 -7.25 2.47
CA LEU A 287 -15.56 -7.24 1.42
C LEU A 287 -15.97 -8.68 1.03
N ALA A 288 -14.99 -9.55 0.79
CA ALA A 288 -15.26 -10.94 0.44
C ALA A 288 -16.05 -11.68 1.54
N ARG A 289 -15.68 -11.48 2.79
CA ARG A 289 -16.36 -12.06 3.95
C ARG A 289 -17.78 -11.52 4.12
N ALA A 290 -17.99 -10.20 3.95
CA ALA A 290 -19.32 -9.60 4.02
C ALA A 290 -20.24 -10.14 2.92
N VAL A 291 -19.74 -10.24 1.68
CA VAL A 291 -20.48 -10.79 0.54
C VAL A 291 -20.77 -12.28 0.72
N ALA A 292 -19.85 -13.06 1.26
CA ALA A 292 -20.05 -14.48 1.57
C ALA A 292 -21.15 -14.71 2.61
N ALA A 293 -21.20 -13.85 3.64
CA ALA A 293 -22.16 -13.96 4.73
C ALA A 293 -23.60 -13.61 4.32
N HIS A 294 -23.78 -12.62 3.42
CA HIS A 294 -25.11 -12.11 3.08
C HIS A 294 -25.65 -12.70 1.76
N GLY A 295 -24.79 -13.12 0.85
CA GLY A 295 -25.16 -13.62 -0.47
C GLY A 295 -25.70 -12.52 -1.42
N ARG A 296 -26.01 -12.92 -2.67
CA ARG A 296 -26.47 -12.02 -3.75
C ARG A 296 -27.75 -11.24 -3.38
N GLY A 297 -28.73 -11.93 -2.79
CA GLY A 297 -30.03 -11.32 -2.49
C GLY A 297 -30.00 -10.20 -1.46
N ALA A 298 -28.91 -10.11 -0.68
CA ALA A 298 -28.72 -9.08 0.35
C ALA A 298 -27.43 -8.26 0.12
N LEU A 299 -27.02 -8.09 -1.15
CA LEU A 299 -25.82 -7.35 -1.52
C LEU A 299 -25.75 -5.95 -0.89
N PRO A 300 -26.80 -5.11 -0.88
CA PRO A 300 -26.75 -3.82 -0.18
C PRO A 300 -26.40 -3.92 1.31
N ALA A 301 -26.89 -4.96 1.99
CA ALA A 301 -26.56 -5.20 3.41
C ALA A 301 -25.10 -5.65 3.58
N ALA A 302 -24.59 -6.50 2.68
CA ALA A 302 -23.18 -6.90 2.67
C ALA A 302 -22.27 -5.69 2.49
N LEU A 303 -22.59 -4.79 1.55
CA LEU A 303 -21.83 -3.58 1.31
C LEU A 303 -21.89 -2.60 2.48
N ALA A 304 -23.05 -2.45 3.13
CA ALA A 304 -23.18 -1.64 4.34
C ALA A 304 -22.30 -2.19 5.49
N ALA A 305 -22.27 -3.52 5.67
CA ALA A 305 -21.41 -4.16 6.67
C ALA A 305 -19.92 -3.92 6.37
N TYR A 306 -19.51 -4.07 5.12
CA TYR A 306 -18.15 -3.74 4.67
C TYR A 306 -17.78 -2.28 4.98
N ASP A 307 -18.61 -1.32 4.59
CA ASP A 307 -18.38 0.12 4.83
C ASP A 307 -18.27 0.42 6.33
N ALA A 308 -19.16 -0.12 7.13
CA ALA A 308 -19.18 0.07 8.58
C ALA A 308 -17.89 -0.44 9.25
N GLU A 309 -17.37 -1.56 8.80
CA GLU A 309 -16.14 -2.16 9.35
C GLU A 309 -14.89 -1.42 8.89
N ARG A 310 -14.80 -1.10 7.59
CA ARG A 310 -13.52 -0.68 7.01
C ARG A 310 -13.33 0.82 6.92
N ARG A 311 -14.39 1.57 6.63
CA ARG A 311 -14.25 2.99 6.29
C ARG A 311 -13.54 3.80 7.36
N ARG A 312 -14.02 3.76 8.61
CA ARG A 312 -13.43 4.56 9.68
C ARG A 312 -11.99 4.13 9.98
N SER A 313 -11.72 2.83 10.06
CA SER A 313 -10.38 2.31 10.36
C SER A 313 -9.36 2.71 9.28
N ALA A 314 -9.70 2.55 8.00
CA ALA A 314 -8.83 2.94 6.89
C ALA A 314 -8.60 4.47 6.84
N GLN A 315 -9.63 5.27 7.10
CA GLN A 315 -9.51 6.74 7.15
C GLN A 315 -8.63 7.21 8.31
N TRP A 316 -8.66 6.53 9.46
CA TRP A 316 -7.75 6.83 10.58
C TRP A 316 -6.30 6.51 10.22
N VAL A 317 -6.03 5.42 9.52
CA VAL A 317 -4.69 5.09 9.00
C VAL A 317 -4.24 6.17 8.01
N ALA A 318 -5.09 6.58 7.08
CA ALA A 318 -4.78 7.62 6.10
C ALA A 318 -4.48 8.97 6.78
N LEU A 319 -5.27 9.37 7.79
CA LEU A 319 -5.04 10.57 8.58
C LEU A 319 -3.73 10.48 9.37
N GLY A 320 -3.47 9.35 10.01
CA GLY A 320 -2.22 9.08 10.74
C GLY A 320 -1.01 9.19 9.82
N SER A 321 -1.06 8.58 8.63
CA SER A 321 0.01 8.64 7.64
C SER A 321 0.28 10.08 7.18
N ARG A 322 -0.77 10.86 6.90
CA ARG A 322 -0.66 12.27 6.56
C ARG A 322 -0.06 13.11 7.70
N THR A 323 -0.47 12.84 8.94
CA THR A 323 0.05 13.53 10.13
C THR A 323 1.53 13.21 10.33
N LEU A 324 1.90 11.93 10.22
CA LEU A 324 3.29 11.50 10.27
C LEU A 324 4.11 12.13 9.14
N HIS A 325 3.57 12.18 7.90
CA HIS A 325 4.25 12.86 6.80
C HIS A 325 4.63 14.30 7.16
N ARG A 326 3.68 15.08 7.69
CA ARG A 326 3.93 16.48 8.11
C ARG A 326 4.95 16.57 9.25
N PHE A 327 4.90 15.63 10.18
CA PHE A 327 5.83 15.55 11.32
C PHE A 327 7.25 15.23 10.86
N VAL A 328 7.42 14.20 10.04
CA VAL A 328 8.73 13.77 9.52
C VAL A 328 9.38 14.83 8.63
N THR A 329 8.58 15.51 7.81
CA THR A 329 9.04 16.58 6.91
C THR A 329 9.06 17.97 7.55
N ALA A 330 8.93 18.07 8.88
CA ALA A 330 8.93 19.34 9.59
C ALA A 330 10.26 20.11 9.36
N ARG A 331 10.14 21.42 9.14
CA ARG A 331 11.29 22.31 8.90
C ARG A 331 12.07 22.69 10.18
N ARG A 332 11.55 22.34 11.38
CA ARG A 332 12.17 22.56 12.68
C ARG A 332 12.57 21.22 13.30
N PRO A 333 13.71 20.63 12.91
CA PRO A 333 14.10 19.28 13.34
C PRO A 333 14.33 19.17 14.85
N ALA A 334 14.84 20.22 15.53
CA ALA A 334 15.12 20.16 16.95
C ALA A 334 13.89 19.84 17.82
N LEU A 335 12.74 20.47 17.54
CA LEU A 335 11.49 20.19 18.25
C LEU A 335 10.99 18.77 17.97
N ARG A 336 10.99 18.37 16.71
CA ARG A 336 10.62 17.01 16.28
C ARG A 336 11.46 15.95 16.96
N ASP A 337 12.78 16.10 16.91
CA ASP A 337 13.73 15.13 17.47
C ASP A 337 13.65 15.04 19.00
N GLY A 338 13.34 16.17 19.68
CA GLY A 338 13.04 16.18 21.10
C GLY A 338 11.82 15.34 21.45
N LEU A 339 10.74 15.47 20.67
CA LEU A 339 9.52 14.68 20.86
C LEU A 339 9.75 13.18 20.57
N VAL A 340 10.53 12.86 19.55
CA VAL A 340 10.82 11.45 19.18
C VAL A 340 11.59 10.75 20.30
N ARG A 341 12.52 11.42 20.98
CA ARG A 341 13.28 10.84 22.11
C ARG A 341 12.42 10.51 23.33
N LEU A 342 11.23 11.09 23.44
CA LEU A 342 10.27 10.81 24.52
C LEU A 342 9.37 9.61 24.22
N LEU A 343 9.43 9.05 22.99
CA LEU A 343 8.68 7.85 22.66
C LEU A 343 9.23 6.66 23.46
N PRO A 344 8.37 5.84 24.07
CA PRO A 344 8.82 4.64 24.77
C PRO A 344 9.43 3.65 23.76
N ALA A 345 10.57 3.09 24.13
CA ALA A 345 11.27 2.07 23.36
C ALA A 345 10.43 0.78 23.18
#